data_9084a589bd9e91dc1cc4640f5887265f
#
_entry.id   9084a589bd9e91dc1cc4640f5887265f
#
_cell.length_a   1.000
_cell.length_b   1.000
_cell.length_c   1.000
_cell.angle_alpha   90.00
_cell.angle_beta   90.00
_cell.angle_gamma   90.00
#
_symmetry.space_group_name_H-M   'P 1'
#
loop_
_entity.id
_entity.type
_entity.pdbx_description
1 polymer ?
#
loop_
_entity_poly.entity_id
_entity_poly.type
_entity_poly.pdbx_seq_one_letter_code
_entity_poly.pdbx_strand_id
1 'polypeptide(L)'
;MSVKYNGKHLAKFIRPEEYDTIFPQVKLAHQQLESRSGAGNDFLGWLDLPVNYDKEEFTRIKEAAKKIREDSDVLLVAGIGGSYLGARAVVEAVKGLYHNDTEDGLKIYFCGNTISPTYLNDIIKVTKGKCFSINVISKSGTTTETALAFRVLRKLLEDSVGPEEANKRIYATTDRAKGTLKQLADAQGWPTFVVPDDVGGRYSVLTAVGLLPIACAGIDIDALMKGAADAREAYSVCSKDNDAYRYAMTRNILYRKGKVVETLAAFEPDFTMMNEWYKQLFGESEGKDQKGLMPTSCIFSTDLHSMGQFLQDGSRTMFETYVDIKNTREDFYIEPLEGNFDGLNFLADQNMSVVNRKAMEGTILAHNDGGVPIGVIEVDSLDAYNVGYLIYFFWKACAVSGYLLSVNPFDQPGVESYKKNMFALLGKPGYEDRKAELEAKLG
;
A
#
# COMPACT_ATOMS: atom_id res chain seq x y z
N MET A 1 3.02 21.79 -5.14
CA MET A 1 2.90 20.35 -5.36
C MET A 1 3.12 19.66 -4.02
N SER A 2 2.19 18.84 -3.60
CA SER A 2 2.24 18.13 -2.31
C SER A 2 3.31 17.04 -2.25
N VAL A 3 3.73 16.51 -3.41
CA VAL A 3 4.80 15.53 -3.54
C VAL A 3 5.81 16.01 -4.57
N LYS A 4 7.10 15.96 -4.22
CA LYS A 4 8.22 16.33 -5.10
C LYS A 4 9.31 15.26 -5.03
N TYR A 5 9.99 15.03 -6.15
CA TYR A 5 11.17 14.15 -6.19
C TYR A 5 12.46 14.96 -6.28
N ASN A 6 13.31 14.79 -5.28
CA ASN A 6 14.59 15.48 -5.16
C ASN A 6 15.75 14.50 -5.36
N GLY A 7 16.49 14.68 -6.44
CA GLY A 7 17.66 13.85 -6.80
C GLY A 7 19.01 14.45 -6.40
N LYS A 8 19.06 15.43 -5.49
CA LYS A 8 20.32 16.12 -5.12
C LYS A 8 21.46 15.17 -4.77
N HIS A 9 21.16 14.12 -3.99
CA HIS A 9 22.16 13.15 -3.52
C HIS A 9 22.49 12.04 -4.55
N LEU A 10 21.96 12.15 -5.77
CA LEU A 10 22.27 11.26 -6.90
C LEU A 10 23.39 11.80 -7.80
N ALA A 11 23.81 13.05 -7.65
CA ALA A 11 24.74 13.71 -8.56
C ALA A 11 26.11 12.98 -8.71
N LYS A 12 26.56 12.25 -7.68
CA LYS A 12 27.77 11.41 -7.75
C LYS A 12 27.58 10.11 -8.58
N PHE A 13 26.33 9.69 -8.79
CA PHE A 13 25.96 8.37 -9.36
C PHE A 13 25.29 8.44 -10.72
N ILE A 14 24.58 9.52 -11.01
CA ILE A 14 23.83 9.74 -12.24
C ILE A 14 24.20 11.11 -12.80
N ARG A 15 24.71 11.12 -14.02
CA ARG A 15 25.00 12.36 -14.74
C ARG A 15 23.72 12.88 -15.41
N PRO A 16 23.57 14.20 -15.59
CA PRO A 16 22.39 14.79 -16.26
C PRO A 16 22.08 14.19 -17.62
N GLU A 17 23.11 13.86 -18.43
CA GLU A 17 22.97 13.30 -19.78
C GLU A 17 22.33 11.91 -19.77
N GLU A 18 22.40 11.17 -18.66
CA GLU A 18 21.77 9.85 -18.55
C GLU A 18 20.23 9.98 -18.47
N TYR A 19 19.72 11.03 -17.86
CA TYR A 19 18.29 11.36 -17.94
C TYR A 19 17.88 11.72 -19.37
N ASP A 20 18.72 12.45 -20.10
CA ASP A 20 18.48 12.77 -21.49
C ASP A 20 18.47 11.53 -22.39
N THR A 21 19.36 10.60 -22.10
CA THR A 21 19.48 9.33 -22.86
C THR A 21 18.27 8.41 -22.65
N ILE A 22 17.70 8.34 -21.43
CA ILE A 22 16.54 7.48 -21.15
C ILE A 22 15.20 8.14 -21.51
N PHE A 23 15.13 9.45 -21.58
CA PHE A 23 13.87 10.19 -21.75
C PHE A 23 13.07 9.84 -23.02
N PRO A 24 13.68 9.52 -24.18
CA PRO A 24 12.92 8.99 -25.32
C PRO A 24 12.11 7.73 -25.02
N GLN A 25 12.62 6.85 -24.14
CA GLN A 25 11.89 5.65 -23.69
C GLN A 25 10.73 6.04 -22.76
N VAL A 26 10.91 7.07 -21.93
CA VAL A 26 9.83 7.63 -21.10
C VAL A 26 8.71 8.22 -21.95
N LYS A 27 9.06 8.93 -23.05
CA LYS A 27 8.05 9.44 -24.00
C LYS A 27 7.21 8.30 -24.59
N LEU A 28 7.84 7.20 -24.97
CA LEU A 28 7.14 6.03 -25.49
C LEU A 28 6.25 5.40 -24.40
N ALA A 29 6.78 5.19 -23.19
CA ALA A 29 6.01 4.67 -22.06
C ALA A 29 4.81 5.56 -21.71
N HIS A 30 5.01 6.88 -21.69
CA HIS A 30 3.93 7.85 -21.52
C HIS A 30 2.86 7.71 -22.62
N GLN A 31 3.28 7.68 -23.89
CA GLN A 31 2.35 7.52 -25.02
C GLN A 31 1.54 6.22 -24.89
N GLN A 32 2.21 5.09 -24.62
CA GLN A 32 1.56 3.79 -24.43
C GLN A 32 0.53 3.81 -23.28
N LEU A 33 0.86 4.48 -22.19
CA LEU A 33 -0.02 4.60 -21.02
C LEU A 33 -1.23 5.50 -21.32
N GLU A 34 -1.01 6.72 -21.83
CA GLU A 34 -2.08 7.69 -22.06
C GLU A 34 -3.01 7.28 -23.23
N SER A 35 -2.46 6.67 -24.29
CA SER A 35 -3.25 6.14 -25.40
C SER A 35 -3.85 4.76 -25.13
N ARG A 36 -3.57 4.18 -23.96
CA ARG A 36 -4.03 2.84 -23.55
C ARG A 36 -3.66 1.75 -24.56
N SER A 37 -2.47 1.84 -25.16
CA SER A 37 -1.98 0.91 -26.19
C SER A 37 -0.85 0.00 -25.72
N GLY A 38 -0.37 0.17 -24.49
CA GLY A 38 0.70 -0.63 -23.90
C GLY A 38 0.23 -2.00 -23.39
N ALA A 39 1.19 -2.84 -22.99
CA ALA A 39 0.89 -4.13 -22.38
C ALA A 39 0.04 -3.95 -21.11
N GLY A 40 -1.01 -4.78 -20.96
CA GLY A 40 -1.95 -4.73 -19.83
C GLY A 40 -2.93 -3.55 -19.87
N ASN A 41 -3.21 -3.02 -21.06
CA ASN A 41 -4.11 -1.89 -21.29
C ASN A 41 -5.56 -2.11 -20.83
N ASP A 42 -5.98 -3.35 -20.64
CA ASP A 42 -7.26 -3.76 -20.04
C ASP A 42 -7.34 -3.51 -18.53
N PHE A 43 -6.21 -3.16 -17.88
CA PHE A 43 -6.13 -2.84 -16.45
C PHE A 43 -5.77 -1.36 -16.18
N LEU A 44 -6.17 -0.44 -17.02
CA LEU A 44 -5.87 1.00 -16.91
C LEU A 44 -7.03 1.85 -16.34
N GLY A 45 -8.03 1.23 -15.72
CA GLY A 45 -9.12 1.96 -15.06
C GLY A 45 -8.64 2.94 -13.99
N TRP A 46 -7.54 2.61 -13.30
CA TRP A 46 -6.95 3.46 -12.28
C TRP A 46 -6.44 4.82 -12.80
N LEU A 47 -6.08 4.92 -14.07
CA LEU A 47 -5.45 6.12 -14.65
C LEU A 47 -6.35 7.35 -14.53
N ASP A 48 -7.64 7.20 -14.79
CA ASP A 48 -8.65 8.26 -14.71
C ASP A 48 -9.56 8.13 -13.49
N LEU A 49 -9.37 7.10 -12.67
CA LEU A 49 -10.20 6.82 -11.50
C LEU A 49 -10.42 8.04 -10.59
N PRO A 50 -9.39 8.86 -10.27
CA PRO A 50 -9.59 10.00 -9.36
C PRO A 50 -10.59 11.05 -9.84
N VAL A 51 -10.88 11.10 -11.15
CA VAL A 51 -11.84 12.04 -11.74
C VAL A 51 -13.10 11.37 -12.28
N ASN A 52 -13.02 10.10 -12.72
CA ASN A 52 -14.09 9.36 -13.37
C ASN A 52 -14.70 8.25 -12.50
N TYR A 53 -14.57 8.31 -11.17
CA TYR A 53 -15.17 7.33 -10.28
C TYR A 53 -16.71 7.42 -10.27
N ASP A 54 -17.37 6.32 -9.94
CA ASP A 54 -18.82 6.24 -9.77
C ASP A 54 -19.26 7.08 -8.56
N LYS A 55 -19.95 8.18 -8.82
CA LYS A 55 -20.39 9.14 -7.80
C LYS A 55 -21.53 8.61 -6.93
N GLU A 56 -22.38 7.74 -7.49
CA GLU A 56 -23.47 7.11 -6.75
C GLU A 56 -22.90 6.07 -5.78
N GLU A 57 -21.97 5.21 -6.24
CA GLU A 57 -21.29 4.28 -5.38
C GLU A 57 -20.48 4.99 -4.29
N PHE A 58 -19.80 6.08 -4.63
CA PHE A 58 -19.06 6.90 -3.66
C PHE A 58 -19.98 7.48 -2.56
N THR A 59 -21.17 7.92 -2.91
CA THR A 59 -22.18 8.35 -1.93
C THR A 59 -22.63 7.19 -1.05
N ARG A 60 -22.91 6.02 -1.64
CA ARG A 60 -23.27 4.79 -0.90
C ARG A 60 -22.16 4.34 0.05
N ILE A 61 -20.88 4.51 -0.32
CA ILE A 61 -19.73 4.23 0.55
C ILE A 61 -19.79 5.11 1.81
N LYS A 62 -20.04 6.42 1.66
CA LYS A 62 -20.16 7.35 2.79
C LYS A 62 -21.35 7.00 3.70
N GLU A 63 -22.48 6.66 3.13
CA GLU A 63 -23.67 6.25 3.87
C GLU A 63 -23.41 4.93 4.66
N ALA A 64 -22.80 3.95 4.00
CA ALA A 64 -22.43 2.69 4.65
C ALA A 64 -21.40 2.91 5.78
N ALA A 65 -20.39 3.73 5.54
CA ALA A 65 -19.39 4.06 6.57
C ALA A 65 -20.03 4.77 7.77
N LYS A 66 -20.94 5.70 7.54
CA LYS A 66 -21.71 6.36 8.62
C LYS A 66 -22.48 5.34 9.42
N LYS A 67 -23.26 4.46 8.74
CA LYS A 67 -24.03 3.41 9.40
C LYS A 67 -23.17 2.46 10.23
N ILE A 68 -22.04 1.99 9.68
CA ILE A 68 -21.11 1.10 10.38
C ILE A 68 -20.58 1.78 11.66
N ARG A 69 -20.24 3.07 11.58
CA ARG A 69 -19.74 3.84 12.73
C ARG A 69 -20.80 4.07 13.82
N GLU A 70 -22.07 4.11 13.45
CA GLU A 70 -23.19 4.26 14.37
C GLU A 70 -23.59 2.91 15.02
N ASP A 71 -23.47 1.81 14.26
CA ASP A 71 -24.01 0.50 14.64
C ASP A 71 -22.97 -0.44 15.29
N SER A 72 -21.67 -0.12 15.21
CA SER A 72 -20.61 -1.07 15.57
C SER A 72 -19.51 -0.44 16.40
N ASP A 73 -18.98 -1.22 17.35
CA ASP A 73 -17.75 -0.92 18.08
C ASP A 73 -16.50 -1.30 17.27
N VAL A 74 -16.66 -2.32 16.40
CA VAL A 74 -15.55 -2.90 15.63
C VAL A 74 -15.98 -3.13 14.17
N LEU A 75 -15.11 -2.76 13.24
CA LEU A 75 -15.17 -3.20 11.85
C LEU A 75 -14.04 -4.20 11.58
N LEU A 76 -14.40 -5.39 11.11
CA LEU A 76 -13.47 -6.38 10.61
C LEU A 76 -13.39 -6.26 9.09
N VAL A 77 -12.20 -5.91 8.57
CA VAL A 77 -11.94 -5.81 7.13
C VAL A 77 -11.24 -7.10 6.70
N ALA A 78 -11.98 -7.98 6.03
CA ALA A 78 -11.49 -9.29 5.58
C ALA A 78 -11.02 -9.22 4.13
N GLY A 79 -9.70 -9.22 3.91
CA GLY A 79 -9.07 -9.14 2.59
C GLY A 79 -7.59 -9.46 2.62
N ILE A 80 -6.99 -9.70 1.45
CA ILE A 80 -5.54 -9.96 1.31
C ILE A 80 -4.96 -9.21 0.12
N GLY A 81 -3.66 -8.94 0.13
CA GLY A 81 -2.96 -8.24 -0.94
C GLY A 81 -3.58 -6.85 -1.20
N GLY A 82 -3.97 -6.57 -2.44
CA GLY A 82 -4.59 -5.29 -2.80
C GLY A 82 -5.93 -5.02 -2.10
N SER A 83 -6.63 -6.05 -1.65
CA SER A 83 -7.86 -5.92 -0.86
C SER A 83 -7.63 -5.58 0.62
N TYR A 84 -6.39 -5.36 1.02
CA TYR A 84 -5.99 -5.14 2.41
C TYR A 84 -4.94 -4.03 2.55
N LEU A 85 -3.80 -4.16 1.82
CA LEU A 85 -2.61 -3.32 2.06
C LEU A 85 -2.89 -1.83 1.86
N GLY A 86 -3.54 -1.44 0.77
CA GLY A 86 -3.77 -0.03 0.47
C GLY A 86 -4.68 0.66 1.49
N ALA A 87 -5.77 0.00 1.89
CA ALA A 87 -6.67 0.54 2.91
C ALA A 87 -5.96 0.72 4.25
N ARG A 88 -5.24 -0.31 4.70
CA ARG A 88 -4.48 -0.26 5.96
C ARG A 88 -3.39 0.79 5.92
N ALA A 89 -2.68 0.90 4.80
CA ALA A 89 -1.64 1.91 4.61
C ALA A 89 -2.17 3.33 4.78
N VAL A 90 -3.32 3.65 4.17
CA VAL A 90 -3.94 4.96 4.33
C VAL A 90 -4.41 5.19 5.76
N VAL A 91 -5.06 4.20 6.38
CA VAL A 91 -5.58 4.34 7.75
C VAL A 91 -4.43 4.61 8.72
N GLU A 92 -3.36 3.79 8.70
CA GLU A 92 -2.24 3.96 9.62
C GLU A 92 -1.43 5.24 9.32
N ALA A 93 -1.24 5.61 8.05
CA ALA A 93 -0.52 6.84 7.71
C ALA A 93 -1.25 8.11 8.19
N VAL A 94 -2.59 8.14 8.06
CA VAL A 94 -3.37 9.35 8.40
C VAL A 94 -3.73 9.40 9.88
N LYS A 95 -4.05 8.25 10.50
CA LYS A 95 -4.55 8.15 11.88
C LYS A 95 -3.48 7.77 12.90
N GLY A 96 -2.41 7.14 12.47
CA GLY A 96 -1.35 6.59 13.31
C GLY A 96 -1.53 5.12 13.65
N LEU A 97 -0.43 4.51 14.09
CA LEU A 97 -0.36 3.09 14.42
C LEU A 97 -1.31 2.68 15.57
N TYR A 98 -1.54 3.59 16.50
CA TYR A 98 -2.33 3.34 17.71
C TYR A 98 -3.76 3.90 17.63
N HIS A 99 -4.25 4.22 16.42
CA HIS A 99 -5.57 4.83 16.24
C HIS A 99 -6.72 4.06 16.92
N ASN A 100 -6.62 2.74 17.02
CA ASN A 100 -7.61 1.91 17.71
C ASN A 100 -7.63 2.13 19.23
N ASP A 101 -6.56 2.63 19.82
CA ASP A 101 -6.41 2.83 21.27
C ASP A 101 -6.50 4.30 21.68
N THR A 102 -6.15 5.21 20.79
CA THR A 102 -6.06 6.65 21.06
C THR A 102 -7.29 7.44 20.61
N GLU A 103 -8.11 6.91 19.73
CA GLU A 103 -9.35 7.56 19.27
C GLU A 103 -10.59 6.85 19.83
N ASP A 104 -11.63 7.62 20.13
CA ASP A 104 -12.94 7.07 20.47
C ASP A 104 -13.69 6.58 19.22
N GLY A 105 -14.66 5.67 19.41
CA GLY A 105 -15.56 5.18 18.37
C GLY A 105 -15.11 3.87 17.72
N LEU A 106 -15.37 3.71 16.44
CA LEU A 106 -15.18 2.47 15.69
C LEU A 106 -13.72 2.05 15.62
N LYS A 107 -13.41 0.83 16.08
CA LYS A 107 -12.09 0.20 15.96
C LYS A 107 -12.02 -0.62 14.68
N ILE A 108 -10.91 -0.52 13.93
CA ILE A 108 -10.77 -1.21 12.66
C ILE A 108 -9.66 -2.25 12.76
N TYR A 109 -10.01 -3.49 12.48
CA TYR A 109 -9.04 -4.58 12.42
C TYR A 109 -9.07 -5.24 11.04
N PHE A 110 -7.88 -5.44 10.49
CA PHE A 110 -7.71 -6.13 9.22
C PHE A 110 -7.46 -7.62 9.46
N CYS A 111 -8.13 -8.46 8.69
CA CYS A 111 -8.06 -9.92 8.82
C CYS A 111 -8.20 -10.61 7.46
N GLY A 112 -8.10 -11.95 7.43
CA GLY A 112 -8.17 -12.69 6.16
C GLY A 112 -6.98 -12.44 5.23
N ASN A 113 -5.91 -11.86 5.73
CA ASN A 113 -4.63 -11.63 5.08
C ASN A 113 -3.59 -12.71 5.41
N THR A 114 -3.99 -13.73 6.15
CA THR A 114 -3.18 -14.89 6.54
C THR A 114 -4.10 -16.07 6.86
N ILE A 115 -3.54 -17.29 6.80
CA ILE A 115 -4.19 -18.53 7.28
C ILE A 115 -3.70 -18.95 8.67
N SER A 116 -3.03 -18.05 9.41
CA SER A 116 -2.59 -18.32 10.76
C SER A 116 -3.78 -18.45 11.72
N PRO A 117 -3.94 -19.60 12.40
CA PRO A 117 -5.02 -19.77 13.38
C PRO A 117 -4.82 -18.90 14.61
N THR A 118 -3.59 -18.63 15.02
CA THR A 118 -3.28 -17.73 16.15
C THR A 118 -3.76 -16.32 15.86
N TYR A 119 -3.43 -15.78 14.69
CA TYR A 119 -3.87 -14.45 14.29
C TYR A 119 -5.40 -14.33 14.24
N LEU A 120 -6.08 -15.33 13.66
CA LEU A 120 -7.55 -15.33 13.59
C LEU A 120 -8.19 -15.39 14.99
N ASN A 121 -7.61 -16.18 15.90
CA ASN A 121 -8.08 -16.24 17.29
C ASN A 121 -7.92 -14.91 18.02
N ASP A 122 -6.85 -14.14 17.74
CA ASP A 122 -6.69 -12.81 18.33
C ASP A 122 -7.75 -11.83 17.79
N ILE A 123 -8.07 -11.88 16.50
CA ILE A 123 -9.21 -11.14 15.92
C ILE A 123 -10.54 -11.52 16.59
N ILE A 124 -10.79 -12.81 16.86
CA ILE A 124 -11.99 -13.25 17.59
C ILE A 124 -12.01 -12.68 19.00
N LYS A 125 -10.88 -12.63 19.70
CA LYS A 125 -10.80 -12.07 21.06
C LYS A 125 -11.13 -10.58 21.10
N VAL A 126 -10.68 -9.78 20.12
CA VAL A 126 -10.96 -8.34 20.09
C VAL A 126 -12.43 -8.01 19.81
N THR A 127 -13.20 -8.94 19.27
CA THR A 127 -14.66 -8.78 19.05
C THR A 127 -15.51 -9.23 20.23
N LYS A 128 -14.94 -9.91 21.24
CA LYS A 128 -15.69 -10.49 22.34
C LYS A 128 -16.43 -9.40 23.15
N GLY A 129 -17.76 -9.54 23.23
CA GLY A 129 -18.61 -8.61 23.95
C GLY A 129 -18.83 -7.25 23.27
N LYS A 130 -18.48 -7.14 22.00
CA LYS A 130 -18.63 -5.93 21.19
C LYS A 130 -19.59 -6.15 20.03
N CYS A 131 -20.28 -5.08 19.62
CA CYS A 131 -20.99 -5.05 18.36
C CYS A 131 -19.98 -4.91 17.21
N PHE A 132 -20.03 -5.79 16.22
CA PHE A 132 -19.12 -5.68 15.10
C PHE A 132 -19.79 -5.84 13.73
N SER A 133 -19.20 -5.22 12.72
CA SER A 133 -19.55 -5.39 11.31
C SER A 133 -18.38 -6.01 10.56
N ILE A 134 -18.66 -6.61 9.40
CA ILE A 134 -17.66 -7.24 8.52
C ILE A 134 -17.72 -6.58 7.14
N ASN A 135 -16.60 -6.07 6.66
CA ASN A 135 -16.40 -5.76 5.25
C ASN A 135 -15.53 -6.85 4.62
N VAL A 136 -16.16 -7.74 3.86
CA VAL A 136 -15.46 -8.81 3.13
C VAL A 136 -15.12 -8.34 1.73
N ILE A 137 -13.82 -8.38 1.38
CA ILE A 137 -13.29 -7.84 0.13
C ILE A 137 -12.63 -8.96 -0.68
N SER A 138 -13.32 -9.43 -1.72
CA SER A 138 -12.81 -10.45 -2.63
C SER A 138 -13.55 -10.40 -3.95
N LYS A 139 -12.84 -10.20 -5.07
CA LYS A 139 -13.47 -10.16 -6.41
C LYS A 139 -14.11 -11.50 -6.75
N SER A 140 -13.40 -12.60 -6.60
CA SER A 140 -13.91 -13.95 -6.92
C SER A 140 -14.74 -14.59 -5.80
N GLY A 141 -14.48 -14.22 -4.54
CA GLY A 141 -15.01 -14.88 -3.36
C GLY A 141 -14.33 -16.21 -3.01
N THR A 142 -13.31 -16.62 -3.77
CA THR A 142 -12.63 -17.92 -3.60
C THR A 142 -11.18 -17.80 -3.13
N THR A 143 -10.70 -16.60 -2.83
CA THR A 143 -9.38 -16.40 -2.23
C THR A 143 -9.34 -17.09 -0.88
N THR A 144 -8.47 -18.08 -0.73
CA THR A 144 -8.50 -19.05 0.38
C THR A 144 -8.44 -18.37 1.74
N GLU A 145 -7.51 -17.48 1.94
CA GLU A 145 -7.26 -16.76 3.20
C GLU A 145 -8.50 -15.98 3.63
N THR A 146 -9.00 -15.14 2.75
CA THR A 146 -10.19 -14.30 2.99
C THR A 146 -11.44 -15.14 3.19
N ALA A 147 -11.64 -16.20 2.37
CA ALA A 147 -12.82 -17.05 2.45
C ALA A 147 -12.88 -17.86 3.76
N LEU A 148 -11.73 -18.36 4.23
CA LEU A 148 -11.63 -19.06 5.52
C LEU A 148 -11.92 -18.13 6.70
N ALA A 149 -11.28 -16.98 6.73
CA ALA A 149 -11.54 -15.98 7.78
C ALA A 149 -13.01 -15.54 7.78
N PHE A 150 -13.56 -15.21 6.61
CA PHE A 150 -14.95 -14.78 6.50
C PHE A 150 -15.94 -15.87 6.95
N ARG A 151 -15.70 -17.13 6.63
CA ARG A 151 -16.53 -18.27 7.09
C ARG A 151 -16.61 -18.33 8.61
N VAL A 152 -15.48 -18.18 9.30
CA VAL A 152 -15.40 -18.20 10.76
C VAL A 152 -16.07 -16.96 11.38
N LEU A 153 -15.74 -15.77 10.85
CA LEU A 153 -16.23 -14.51 11.39
C LEU A 153 -17.73 -14.30 11.15
N ARG A 154 -18.24 -14.75 9.99
CA ARG A 154 -19.67 -14.73 9.71
C ARG A 154 -20.44 -15.60 10.73
N LYS A 155 -19.97 -16.82 10.98
CA LYS A 155 -20.60 -17.67 11.98
C LYS A 155 -20.55 -17.06 13.38
N LEU A 156 -19.43 -16.46 13.75
CA LEU A 156 -19.30 -15.75 15.02
C LEU A 156 -20.32 -14.61 15.13
N LEU A 157 -20.52 -13.85 14.07
CA LEU A 157 -21.50 -12.77 14.02
C LEU A 157 -22.94 -13.32 14.13
N GLU A 158 -23.28 -14.35 13.35
CA GLU A 158 -24.59 -15.01 13.39
C GLU A 158 -24.89 -15.61 14.78
N ASP A 159 -23.90 -16.20 15.45
CA ASP A 159 -24.04 -16.75 16.81
C ASP A 159 -24.24 -15.64 17.86
N SER A 160 -23.71 -14.44 17.63
CA SER A 160 -23.79 -13.32 18.59
C SER A 160 -25.08 -12.50 18.49
N VAL A 161 -25.62 -12.27 17.28
CA VAL A 161 -26.75 -11.38 17.05
C VAL A 161 -27.92 -12.03 16.29
N GLY A 162 -27.78 -13.29 15.90
CA GLY A 162 -28.74 -14.01 15.04
C GLY A 162 -28.55 -13.69 13.53
N PRO A 163 -29.01 -14.60 12.64
CA PRO A 163 -28.76 -14.49 11.20
C PRO A 163 -29.33 -13.23 10.55
N GLU A 164 -30.54 -12.80 10.96
CA GLU A 164 -31.20 -11.63 10.36
C GLU A 164 -30.44 -10.33 10.67
N GLU A 165 -29.98 -10.15 11.90
CA GLU A 165 -29.22 -8.97 12.28
C GLU A 165 -27.78 -9.04 11.73
N ALA A 166 -27.17 -10.22 11.67
CA ALA A 166 -25.86 -10.44 11.07
C ALA A 166 -25.85 -10.00 9.60
N ASN A 167 -26.90 -10.29 8.82
CA ASN A 167 -27.02 -9.88 7.42
C ASN A 167 -27.01 -8.36 7.21
N LYS A 168 -27.43 -7.57 8.20
CA LYS A 168 -27.38 -6.10 8.15
C LYS A 168 -25.99 -5.52 8.45
N ARG A 169 -25.08 -6.34 8.97
CA ARG A 169 -23.73 -5.98 9.42
C ARG A 169 -22.61 -6.53 8.53
N ILE A 170 -22.98 -7.17 7.42
CA ILE A 170 -22.04 -7.69 6.42
C ILE A 170 -22.11 -6.84 5.16
N TYR A 171 -20.96 -6.35 4.73
CA TYR A 171 -20.76 -5.51 3.56
C TYR A 171 -19.80 -6.22 2.62
N ALA A 172 -20.22 -6.51 1.38
CA ALA A 172 -19.39 -7.25 0.43
C ALA A 172 -18.83 -6.32 -0.66
N THR A 173 -17.51 -6.18 -0.69
CA THR A 173 -16.80 -5.52 -1.78
C THR A 173 -16.31 -6.60 -2.75
N THR A 174 -16.96 -6.72 -3.92
CA THR A 174 -16.82 -7.88 -4.80
C THR A 174 -17.03 -7.52 -6.27
N ASP A 175 -17.06 -8.53 -7.15
CA ASP A 175 -17.40 -8.35 -8.56
C ASP A 175 -18.83 -7.78 -8.73
N ARG A 176 -19.04 -7.04 -9.80
CA ARG A 176 -20.34 -6.42 -10.09
C ARG A 176 -21.44 -7.46 -10.32
N ALA A 177 -21.13 -8.57 -11.00
CA ALA A 177 -22.14 -9.49 -11.54
C ALA A 177 -21.86 -10.97 -11.28
N LYS A 178 -20.62 -11.37 -10.99
CA LYS A 178 -20.20 -12.79 -10.93
C LYS A 178 -19.33 -13.09 -9.70
N GLY A 179 -19.05 -14.36 -9.50
CA GLY A 179 -18.24 -14.83 -8.38
C GLY A 179 -19.10 -15.31 -7.21
N THR A 180 -18.51 -16.17 -6.38
CA THR A 180 -19.22 -16.84 -5.27
C THR A 180 -19.65 -15.86 -4.18
N LEU A 181 -18.82 -14.83 -3.91
CA LEU A 181 -19.18 -13.80 -2.93
C LEU A 181 -20.33 -12.93 -3.40
N LYS A 182 -20.36 -12.57 -4.71
CA LYS A 182 -21.48 -11.81 -5.27
C LYS A 182 -22.79 -12.61 -5.17
N GLN A 183 -22.77 -13.88 -5.59
CA GLN A 183 -23.94 -14.76 -5.48
C GLN A 183 -24.45 -14.89 -4.05
N LEU A 184 -23.53 -15.05 -3.10
CA LEU A 184 -23.87 -15.15 -1.68
C LEU A 184 -24.45 -13.82 -1.15
N ALA A 185 -23.85 -12.70 -1.50
CA ALA A 185 -24.32 -11.38 -1.08
C ALA A 185 -25.71 -11.09 -1.59
N ASP A 186 -26.00 -11.40 -2.87
CA ASP A 186 -27.31 -11.24 -3.46
C ASP A 186 -28.37 -12.14 -2.78
N ALA A 187 -28.03 -13.40 -2.52
CA ALA A 187 -28.92 -14.34 -1.84
C ALA A 187 -29.25 -13.94 -0.39
N GLN A 188 -28.33 -13.23 0.28
CA GLN A 188 -28.49 -12.80 1.67
C GLN A 188 -28.95 -11.33 1.80
N GLY A 189 -29.02 -10.59 0.70
CA GLY A 189 -29.42 -9.18 0.68
C GLY A 189 -28.35 -8.23 1.28
N TRP A 190 -27.07 -8.60 1.23
CA TRP A 190 -26.01 -7.74 1.75
C TRP A 190 -25.74 -6.54 0.83
N PRO A 191 -25.43 -5.34 1.38
CA PRO A 191 -24.91 -4.24 0.59
C PRO A 191 -23.63 -4.65 -0.15
N THR A 192 -23.60 -4.42 -1.48
CA THR A 192 -22.45 -4.73 -2.31
C THR A 192 -21.80 -3.48 -2.87
N PHE A 193 -20.45 -3.50 -2.97
CA PHE A 193 -19.60 -2.48 -3.57
C PHE A 193 -18.70 -3.13 -4.62
N VAL A 194 -18.38 -2.39 -5.67
CA VAL A 194 -17.80 -2.97 -6.87
C VAL A 194 -16.25 -2.95 -6.80
N VAL A 195 -15.63 -4.10 -7.07
CA VAL A 195 -14.24 -4.17 -7.49
C VAL A 195 -14.20 -4.05 -9.01
N PRO A 196 -13.72 -2.94 -9.60
CA PRO A 196 -13.73 -2.74 -11.04
C PRO A 196 -12.96 -3.82 -11.79
N ASP A 197 -13.42 -4.17 -12.99
CA ASP A 197 -12.77 -5.19 -13.82
C ASP A 197 -11.43 -4.74 -14.40
N ASP A 198 -11.32 -3.46 -14.68
CA ASP A 198 -10.19 -2.79 -15.30
C ASP A 198 -9.19 -2.17 -14.29
N VAL A 199 -9.29 -2.54 -13.00
CA VAL A 199 -8.38 -2.10 -11.95
C VAL A 199 -7.77 -3.31 -11.24
N GLY A 200 -6.45 -3.45 -11.33
CA GLY A 200 -5.71 -4.47 -10.62
C GLY A 200 -5.67 -4.25 -9.10
N GLY A 201 -5.51 -5.31 -8.31
CA GLY A 201 -5.58 -5.24 -6.84
C GLY A 201 -4.67 -4.18 -6.20
N ARG A 202 -3.42 -4.09 -6.63
CA ARG A 202 -2.44 -3.11 -6.11
C ARG A 202 -2.68 -1.66 -6.57
N TYR A 203 -3.60 -1.46 -7.52
CA TYR A 203 -4.08 -0.15 -8.00
C TYR A 203 -5.50 0.17 -7.52
N SER A 204 -6.05 -0.56 -6.53
CA SER A 204 -7.48 -0.50 -6.19
C SER A 204 -7.82 0.32 -4.94
N VAL A 205 -6.83 0.90 -4.24
CA VAL A 205 -7.08 1.61 -2.97
C VAL A 205 -8.06 2.79 -3.08
N LEU A 206 -8.13 3.44 -4.23
CA LEU A 206 -9.08 4.54 -4.51
C LEU A 206 -10.40 4.05 -5.14
N THR A 207 -10.68 2.75 -5.13
CA THR A 207 -11.99 2.15 -5.41
C THR A 207 -12.72 1.83 -4.10
N ALA A 208 -13.90 1.27 -4.17
CA ALA A 208 -14.63 0.79 -2.98
C ALA A 208 -13.78 -0.16 -2.09
N VAL A 209 -12.78 -0.84 -2.67
CA VAL A 209 -11.83 -1.72 -1.96
C VAL A 209 -11.13 -0.99 -0.80
N GLY A 210 -10.63 0.21 -1.04
CA GLY A 210 -9.99 1.02 -0.02
C GLY A 210 -10.91 2.06 0.60
N LEU A 211 -11.77 2.69 -0.21
CA LEU A 211 -12.56 3.85 0.22
C LEU A 211 -13.55 3.51 1.35
N LEU A 212 -14.17 2.32 1.35
CA LEU A 212 -15.12 1.96 2.41
C LEU A 212 -14.43 1.82 3.78
N PRO A 213 -13.37 1.01 3.96
CA PRO A 213 -12.68 0.93 5.25
C PRO A 213 -12.01 2.26 5.65
N ILE A 214 -11.50 3.05 4.69
CA ILE A 214 -10.89 4.37 4.95
C ILE A 214 -11.96 5.36 5.46
N ALA A 215 -13.14 5.40 4.84
CA ALA A 215 -14.25 6.22 5.32
C ALA A 215 -14.76 5.77 6.70
N CYS A 216 -14.77 4.45 6.97
CA CYS A 216 -15.09 3.90 8.28
C CYS A 216 -14.09 4.36 9.36
N ALA A 217 -12.82 4.55 9.00
CA ALA A 217 -11.81 5.15 9.89
C ALA A 217 -12.04 6.65 10.17
N GLY A 218 -13.06 7.27 9.57
CA GLY A 218 -13.34 8.70 9.69
C GLY A 218 -12.38 9.59 8.92
N ILE A 219 -11.68 9.05 7.94
CA ILE A 219 -10.80 9.80 7.04
C ILE A 219 -11.64 10.42 5.93
N ASP A 220 -11.35 11.66 5.59
CA ASP A 220 -12.00 12.39 4.50
C ASP A 220 -11.61 11.82 3.13
N ILE A 221 -12.49 10.97 2.58
CA ILE A 221 -12.27 10.35 1.26
C ILE A 221 -12.47 11.35 0.10
N ASP A 222 -13.14 12.49 0.28
CA ASP A 222 -13.19 13.55 -0.72
C ASP A 222 -11.83 14.22 -0.85
N ALA A 223 -11.18 14.54 0.27
CA ALA A 223 -9.82 15.08 0.29
C ALA A 223 -8.81 14.09 -0.32
N LEU A 224 -8.94 12.77 0.01
CA LEU A 224 -8.10 11.72 -0.56
C LEU A 224 -8.21 11.65 -2.09
N MET A 225 -9.44 11.62 -2.62
CA MET A 225 -9.70 11.61 -4.06
C MET A 225 -9.27 12.91 -4.74
N LYS A 226 -9.43 14.06 -4.07
CA LYS A 226 -8.98 15.37 -4.58
C LYS A 226 -7.45 15.39 -4.73
N GLY A 227 -6.71 14.91 -3.73
CA GLY A 227 -5.25 14.81 -3.80
C GLY A 227 -4.79 13.96 -4.97
N ALA A 228 -5.42 12.79 -5.16
CA ALA A 228 -5.13 11.91 -6.30
C ALA A 228 -5.49 12.56 -7.66
N ALA A 229 -6.60 13.32 -7.73
CA ALA A 229 -7.00 14.03 -8.94
C ALA A 229 -6.00 15.13 -9.32
N ASP A 230 -5.52 15.89 -8.33
CA ASP A 230 -4.51 16.92 -8.56
C ASP A 230 -3.15 16.32 -8.97
N ALA A 231 -2.79 15.18 -8.41
CA ALA A 231 -1.61 14.42 -8.83
C ALA A 231 -1.75 13.91 -10.28
N ARG A 232 -2.94 13.41 -10.66
CA ARG A 232 -3.22 13.00 -12.04
C ARG A 232 -2.99 14.15 -13.02
N GLU A 233 -3.49 15.31 -12.70
CA GLU A 233 -3.28 16.51 -13.53
C GLU A 233 -1.78 16.89 -13.59
N ALA A 234 -1.11 16.97 -12.44
CA ALA A 234 0.30 17.33 -12.36
C ALA A 234 1.21 16.38 -13.14
N TYR A 235 0.91 15.07 -13.12
CA TYR A 235 1.72 14.05 -13.78
C TYR A 235 1.19 13.64 -15.17
N SER A 236 0.26 14.38 -15.74
CA SER A 236 -0.24 14.20 -17.11
C SER A 236 0.74 14.69 -18.18
N VAL A 237 1.63 15.61 -17.83
CA VAL A 237 2.56 16.24 -18.78
C VAL A 237 3.81 15.39 -18.95
N CYS A 238 4.14 15.04 -20.21
CA CYS A 238 5.39 14.35 -20.55
C CYS A 238 6.57 15.32 -20.54
N SER A 239 7.20 15.45 -19.39
CA SER A 239 8.36 16.32 -19.17
C SER A 239 9.45 15.60 -18.38
N LYS A 240 10.71 16.02 -18.53
CA LYS A 240 11.81 15.58 -17.66
C LYS A 240 11.66 16.10 -16.22
N ASP A 241 10.88 17.18 -16.05
CA ASP A 241 10.60 17.80 -14.77
C ASP A 241 9.38 17.19 -14.08
N ASN A 242 8.71 16.22 -14.70
CA ASN A 242 7.67 15.44 -14.08
C ASN A 242 8.28 14.52 -13.00
N ASP A 243 7.96 14.77 -11.74
CA ASP A 243 8.60 14.10 -10.60
C ASP A 243 8.38 12.59 -10.60
N ALA A 244 7.20 12.10 -11.01
CA ALA A 244 6.94 10.67 -11.13
C ALA A 244 7.83 10.03 -12.23
N TYR A 245 8.06 10.74 -13.32
CA TYR A 245 8.93 10.26 -14.40
C TYR A 245 10.41 10.36 -14.03
N ARG A 246 10.81 11.40 -13.31
CA ARG A 246 12.18 11.50 -12.77
C ARG A 246 12.49 10.36 -11.84
N TYR A 247 11.57 10.02 -10.95
CA TYR A 247 11.72 8.86 -10.08
C TYR A 247 11.81 7.56 -10.88
N ALA A 248 10.92 7.33 -11.83
CA ALA A 248 10.98 6.15 -12.71
C ALA A 248 12.28 6.05 -13.53
N MET A 249 12.76 7.19 -14.06
CA MET A 249 14.07 7.26 -14.75
C MET A 249 15.22 6.91 -13.81
N THR A 250 15.25 7.48 -12.62
CA THR A 250 16.28 7.21 -11.60
C THR A 250 16.37 5.73 -11.30
N ARG A 251 15.25 5.08 -11.02
CA ARG A 251 15.16 3.64 -10.76
C ARG A 251 15.78 2.83 -11.90
N ASN A 252 15.37 3.12 -13.12
CA ASN A 252 15.86 2.39 -14.29
C ASN A 252 17.33 2.66 -14.63
N ILE A 253 17.82 3.88 -14.44
CA ILE A 253 19.24 4.21 -14.62
C ILE A 253 20.09 3.44 -13.60
N LEU A 254 19.69 3.46 -12.34
CA LEU A 254 20.41 2.74 -11.26
C LEU A 254 20.36 1.22 -11.48
N TYR A 255 19.21 0.67 -11.89
CA TYR A 255 19.09 -0.74 -12.26
C TYR A 255 20.08 -1.14 -13.35
N ARG A 256 20.17 -0.35 -14.43
CA ARG A 256 21.14 -0.58 -15.53
C ARG A 256 22.61 -0.44 -15.09
N LYS A 257 22.86 0.22 -13.95
CA LYS A 257 24.17 0.32 -13.30
C LYS A 257 24.44 -0.79 -12.27
N GLY A 258 23.57 -1.82 -12.21
CA GLY A 258 23.72 -2.96 -11.33
C GLY A 258 23.17 -2.78 -9.90
N LYS A 259 22.40 -1.72 -9.65
CA LYS A 259 21.63 -1.61 -8.42
C LYS A 259 20.35 -2.44 -8.56
N VAL A 260 20.24 -3.52 -7.83
CA VAL A 260 19.13 -4.49 -7.96
C VAL A 260 18.14 -4.44 -6.78
N VAL A 261 18.45 -3.64 -5.77
CA VAL A 261 17.59 -3.45 -4.58
C VAL A 261 17.31 -1.97 -4.41
N GLU A 262 16.05 -1.62 -4.22
CA GLU A 262 15.63 -0.31 -3.73
C GLU A 262 15.07 -0.44 -2.32
N THR A 263 15.58 0.39 -1.40
CA THR A 263 15.06 0.50 -0.04
C THR A 263 14.30 1.81 0.12
N LEU A 264 12.97 1.72 0.27
CA LEU A 264 12.14 2.88 0.63
C LEU A 264 12.25 3.10 2.13
N ALA A 265 12.75 4.26 2.54
CA ALA A 265 13.02 4.58 3.93
C ALA A 265 12.21 5.81 4.39
N ALA A 266 11.60 5.72 5.57
CA ALA A 266 10.91 6.84 6.21
C ALA A 266 11.34 6.97 7.68
N PHE A 267 11.24 8.20 8.23
CA PHE A 267 11.51 8.47 9.64
C PHE A 267 10.22 8.62 10.47
N GLU A 268 9.08 8.30 9.86
CA GLU A 268 7.77 8.27 10.51
C GLU A 268 7.26 6.82 10.59
N PRO A 269 7.07 6.25 11.79
CA PRO A 269 6.56 4.89 11.96
C PRO A 269 5.17 4.67 11.33
N ASP A 270 4.33 5.71 11.27
CA ASP A 270 3.02 5.68 10.63
C ASP A 270 3.09 5.35 9.13
N PHE A 271 4.29 5.44 8.52
CA PHE A 271 4.54 5.08 7.13
C PHE A 271 4.77 3.57 6.91
N THR A 272 4.82 2.77 7.96
CA THR A 272 5.14 1.32 7.89
C THR A 272 4.27 0.58 6.87
N MET A 273 2.96 0.75 6.92
CA MET A 273 2.06 0.04 6.00
C MET A 273 2.05 0.65 4.59
N MET A 274 2.43 1.91 4.42
CA MET A 274 2.72 2.48 3.09
C MET A 274 3.94 1.80 2.46
N ASN A 275 4.96 1.47 3.23
CA ASN A 275 6.10 0.67 2.78
C ASN A 275 5.67 -0.74 2.33
N GLU A 276 4.75 -1.41 3.06
CA GLU A 276 4.23 -2.73 2.66
C GLU A 276 3.41 -2.66 1.37
N TRP A 277 2.56 -1.64 1.22
CA TRP A 277 1.83 -1.38 0.00
C TRP A 277 2.77 -1.06 -1.18
N TYR A 278 3.81 -0.26 -0.97
CA TYR A 278 4.85 0.02 -1.95
C TYR A 278 5.54 -1.27 -2.45
N LYS A 279 5.89 -2.18 -1.52
CA LYS A 279 6.50 -3.47 -1.89
C LYS A 279 5.59 -4.29 -2.79
N GLN A 280 4.28 -4.34 -2.52
CA GLN A 280 3.33 -5.01 -3.39
C GLN A 280 3.24 -4.30 -4.75
N LEU A 281 3.10 -2.97 -4.75
CA LEU A 281 2.94 -2.19 -5.96
C LEU A 281 4.10 -2.43 -6.94
N PHE A 282 5.33 -2.22 -6.50
CA PHE A 282 6.50 -2.35 -7.36
C PHE A 282 6.92 -3.81 -7.58
N GLY A 283 6.87 -4.65 -6.56
CA GLY A 283 7.25 -6.06 -6.65
C GLY A 283 6.42 -6.84 -7.66
N GLU A 284 5.09 -6.73 -7.59
CA GLU A 284 4.20 -7.39 -8.55
C GLU A 284 4.21 -6.74 -9.94
N SER A 285 4.50 -5.43 -10.03
CA SER A 285 4.49 -4.73 -11.32
C SER A 285 5.77 -4.93 -12.11
N GLU A 286 6.92 -4.96 -11.46
CA GLU A 286 8.23 -5.00 -12.13
C GLU A 286 8.92 -6.36 -12.08
N GLY A 287 8.67 -7.18 -11.06
CA GLY A 287 9.32 -8.48 -10.85
C GLY A 287 8.86 -9.56 -11.84
N LYS A 288 9.20 -9.41 -13.12
CA LYS A 288 8.81 -10.28 -14.23
C LYS A 288 9.97 -10.51 -15.18
N ASP A 289 9.94 -11.60 -15.96
CA ASP A 289 10.96 -11.93 -16.94
C ASP A 289 12.40 -11.92 -16.37
N GLN A 290 12.56 -12.29 -15.09
CA GLN A 290 13.82 -12.22 -14.33
C GLN A 290 14.43 -10.80 -14.28
N LYS A 291 13.59 -9.77 -14.35
CA LYS A 291 13.92 -8.35 -14.25
C LYS A 291 13.28 -7.72 -13.02
N GLY A 292 13.60 -6.46 -12.80
CA GLY A 292 13.01 -5.61 -11.76
C GLY A 292 13.92 -5.39 -10.57
N LEU A 293 13.65 -4.29 -9.87
CA LEU A 293 14.27 -3.97 -8.59
C LEU A 293 13.57 -4.74 -7.49
N MET A 294 14.32 -5.35 -6.56
CA MET A 294 13.75 -5.90 -5.34
C MET A 294 13.32 -4.74 -4.43
N PRO A 295 12.01 -4.53 -4.21
CA PRO A 295 11.56 -3.47 -3.32
C PRO A 295 11.70 -3.92 -1.87
N THR A 296 12.46 -3.17 -1.09
CA THR A 296 12.61 -3.33 0.36
C THR A 296 12.24 -2.04 1.07
N SER A 297 12.19 -2.06 2.39
CA SER A 297 11.87 -0.86 3.16
C SER A 297 12.53 -0.85 4.52
N CYS A 298 12.69 0.37 5.07
CA CYS A 298 13.14 0.60 6.44
C CYS A 298 12.30 1.70 7.09
N ILE A 299 12.09 1.59 8.38
CA ILE A 299 11.60 2.66 9.24
C ILE A 299 12.74 3.09 10.17
N PHE A 300 13.31 4.23 9.88
CA PHE A 300 14.37 4.83 10.68
C PHE A 300 13.74 5.67 11.82
N SER A 301 14.38 5.82 12.95
CA SER A 301 15.72 5.36 13.39
C SER A 301 15.76 3.87 13.78
N THR A 302 14.62 3.20 13.96
CA THR A 302 14.55 1.79 14.39
C THR A 302 15.48 0.90 13.56
N ASP A 303 15.36 0.96 12.23
CA ASP A 303 16.15 0.09 11.36
C ASP A 303 17.60 0.55 11.15
N LEU A 304 18.00 1.72 11.64
CA LEU A 304 19.42 2.05 11.75
C LEU A 304 20.13 1.14 12.77
N HIS A 305 19.40 0.65 13.78
CA HIS A 305 19.91 -0.28 14.80
C HIS A 305 19.83 -1.75 14.36
N SER A 306 19.34 -2.05 13.18
CA SER A 306 19.29 -3.41 12.59
C SER A 306 20.01 -3.47 11.24
N MET A 307 19.70 -2.60 10.32
CA MET A 307 20.18 -2.58 8.94
C MET A 307 21.24 -1.51 8.67
N GLY A 308 21.42 -0.55 9.58
CA GLY A 308 22.31 0.60 9.35
C GLY A 308 23.74 0.22 9.00
N GLN A 309 24.33 -0.81 9.65
CA GLN A 309 25.67 -1.30 9.30
C GLN A 309 25.73 -1.80 7.84
N PHE A 310 24.75 -2.57 7.39
CA PHE A 310 24.72 -3.08 6.02
C PHE A 310 24.52 -1.95 5.00
N LEU A 311 23.62 -1.02 5.29
CA LEU A 311 23.35 0.14 4.44
C LEU A 311 24.62 1.01 4.30
N GLN A 312 25.32 1.26 5.42
CA GLN A 312 26.52 2.10 5.43
C GLN A 312 27.73 1.43 4.77
N ASP A 313 27.95 0.13 4.96
CA ASP A 313 29.24 -0.53 4.64
C ASP A 313 29.10 -1.92 3.99
N GLY A 314 27.85 -2.36 3.66
CA GLY A 314 27.58 -3.63 2.98
C GLY A 314 27.76 -3.57 1.47
N SER A 315 27.20 -4.56 0.74
CA SER A 315 27.26 -4.64 -0.72
C SER A 315 26.61 -3.44 -1.39
N ARG A 316 27.27 -2.90 -2.43
CA ARG A 316 26.81 -1.71 -3.17
C ARG A 316 25.86 -2.04 -4.30
N THR A 317 25.01 -3.06 -4.12
CA THR A 317 23.97 -3.47 -5.09
C THR A 317 22.63 -2.76 -4.91
N MET A 318 22.54 -1.86 -3.94
CA MET A 318 21.31 -1.17 -3.56
C MET A 318 21.40 0.35 -3.71
N PHE A 319 20.25 1.00 -3.64
CA PHE A 319 20.09 2.43 -3.45
C PHE A 319 18.91 2.69 -2.51
N GLU A 320 18.84 3.88 -1.96
CA GLU A 320 17.76 4.28 -1.06
C GLU A 320 16.89 5.37 -1.67
N THR A 321 15.61 5.32 -1.36
CA THR A 321 14.65 6.39 -1.60
C THR A 321 14.03 6.78 -0.27
N TYR A 322 14.33 7.98 0.21
CA TYR A 322 13.76 8.51 1.45
C TYR A 322 12.41 9.15 1.19
N VAL A 323 11.45 8.93 2.09
CA VAL A 323 10.20 9.70 2.15
C VAL A 323 10.34 10.72 3.28
N ASP A 324 10.51 11.98 2.89
CA ASP A 324 10.66 13.11 3.79
C ASP A 324 9.32 13.78 4.04
N ILE A 325 8.71 13.48 5.18
CA ILE A 325 7.46 14.08 5.65
C ILE A 325 7.79 15.39 6.34
N LYS A 326 7.37 16.51 5.73
CA LYS A 326 7.78 17.86 6.17
C LYS A 326 7.13 18.27 7.48
N ASN A 327 5.87 17.91 7.68
CA ASN A 327 5.09 18.27 8.85
C ASN A 327 4.54 17.02 9.51
N THR A 328 4.88 16.79 10.75
CA THR A 328 4.35 15.71 11.57
C THR A 328 2.91 16.03 12.00
N ARG A 329 2.11 14.98 12.26
CA ARG A 329 0.73 15.15 12.74
C ARG A 329 0.67 15.87 14.09
N GLU A 330 1.60 15.54 14.97
CA GLU A 330 1.79 16.13 16.29
C GLU A 330 3.28 16.30 16.56
N ASP A 331 3.65 17.19 17.46
CA ASP A 331 5.03 17.42 17.83
C ASP A 331 5.19 17.45 19.35
N PHE A 332 6.39 17.25 19.82
CA PHE A 332 6.72 17.22 21.23
C PHE A 332 7.88 18.18 21.53
N TYR A 333 7.65 19.11 22.47
CA TYR A 333 8.69 20.03 22.92
C TYR A 333 9.61 19.36 23.93
N ILE A 334 10.92 19.48 23.74
CA ILE A 334 11.94 18.87 24.61
C ILE A 334 12.27 19.85 25.74
N GLU A 335 11.87 19.50 26.95
CA GLU A 335 12.22 20.26 28.14
C GLU A 335 13.61 19.88 28.66
N PRO A 336 14.33 20.83 29.30
CA PRO A 336 15.62 20.51 29.94
C PRO A 336 15.42 19.62 31.16
N LEU A 337 16.27 18.59 31.32
CA LEU A 337 16.32 17.73 32.48
C LEU A 337 17.29 18.28 33.53
N GLU A 338 16.80 18.46 34.79
CA GLU A 338 17.66 18.87 35.90
C GLU A 338 18.80 17.84 36.10
N GLY A 339 20.04 18.34 36.24
CA GLY A 339 21.23 17.50 36.38
C GLY A 339 21.79 16.92 35.10
N ASN A 340 21.06 17.00 33.96
CA ASN A 340 21.53 16.53 32.63
C ASN A 340 22.13 15.13 32.64
N PHE A 341 21.51 14.17 33.33
CA PHE A 341 22.07 12.82 33.57
C PHE A 341 22.22 11.99 32.29
N ASP A 342 21.40 12.25 31.28
CA ASP A 342 21.43 11.61 29.97
C ASP A 342 22.35 12.34 28.96
N GLY A 343 22.82 13.52 29.33
CA GLY A 343 23.66 14.36 28.46
C GLY A 343 22.91 15.03 27.29
N LEU A 344 21.57 15.04 27.30
CA LEU A 344 20.74 15.45 26.16
C LEU A 344 20.21 16.89 26.26
N ASN A 345 20.57 17.68 27.30
CA ASN A 345 20.10 19.07 27.43
C ASN A 345 20.53 19.99 26.25
N PHE A 346 21.47 19.56 25.41
CA PHE A 346 21.78 20.28 24.17
C PHE A 346 20.64 20.17 23.12
N LEU A 347 19.67 19.27 23.30
CA LEU A 347 18.45 19.15 22.50
C LEU A 347 17.27 19.92 23.12
N ALA A 348 17.43 20.44 24.34
CA ALA A 348 16.36 21.20 24.99
C ALA A 348 16.00 22.46 24.19
N ASP A 349 14.82 22.99 24.47
CA ASP A 349 14.27 24.19 23.85
C ASP A 349 13.99 24.07 22.34
N GLN A 350 13.87 22.84 21.83
CA GLN A 350 13.44 22.56 20.45
C GLN A 350 12.40 21.43 20.38
N ASN A 351 11.78 21.28 19.24
CA ASN A 351 10.81 20.23 19.00
C ASN A 351 11.47 18.91 18.60
N MET A 352 10.85 17.77 18.95
CA MET A 352 11.32 16.43 18.59
C MET A 352 11.38 16.23 17.06
N SER A 353 10.49 16.87 16.30
CA SER A 353 10.52 16.83 14.83
C SER A 353 11.82 17.41 14.24
N VAL A 354 12.42 18.41 14.90
CA VAL A 354 13.73 18.96 14.50
C VAL A 354 14.82 17.92 14.67
N VAL A 355 14.81 17.20 15.80
CA VAL A 355 15.79 16.14 16.08
C VAL A 355 15.62 15.00 15.06
N ASN A 356 14.39 14.55 14.80
CA ASN A 356 14.10 13.51 13.82
C ASN A 356 14.57 13.91 12.40
N ARG A 357 14.34 15.16 12.01
CA ARG A 357 14.84 15.70 10.73
C ARG A 357 16.37 15.71 10.67
N LYS A 358 17.05 16.09 11.73
CA LYS A 358 18.52 16.10 11.77
C LYS A 358 19.10 14.68 11.75
N ALA A 359 18.39 13.71 12.35
CA ALA A 359 18.75 12.30 12.24
C ALA A 359 18.65 11.83 10.77
N MET A 360 17.55 12.18 10.05
CA MET A 360 17.41 11.88 8.63
C MET A 360 18.51 12.53 7.79
N GLU A 361 18.74 13.83 7.95
CA GLU A 361 19.77 14.56 7.21
C GLU A 361 21.17 13.95 7.43
N GLY A 362 21.51 13.62 8.68
CA GLY A 362 22.76 12.98 9.04
C GLY A 362 22.92 11.61 8.41
N THR A 363 21.86 10.81 8.40
CA THR A 363 21.86 9.47 7.80
C THR A 363 22.03 9.56 6.27
N ILE A 364 21.31 10.45 5.61
CA ILE A 364 21.43 10.68 4.15
C ILE A 364 22.87 11.03 3.80
N LEU A 365 23.51 11.94 4.54
CA LEU A 365 24.89 12.36 4.29
C LEU A 365 25.86 11.18 4.47
N ALA A 366 25.73 10.43 5.57
CA ALA A 366 26.61 9.31 5.89
C ALA A 366 26.51 8.19 4.84
N HIS A 367 25.31 7.74 4.50
CA HIS A 367 25.09 6.68 3.52
C HIS A 367 25.54 7.13 2.11
N ASN A 368 25.26 8.40 1.73
CA ASN A 368 25.68 8.93 0.43
C ASN A 368 27.21 9.03 0.31
N ASP A 369 27.90 9.47 1.36
CA ASP A 369 29.38 9.47 1.42
C ASP A 369 29.95 8.05 1.41
N GLY A 370 29.23 7.09 2.01
CA GLY A 370 29.52 5.66 1.93
C GLY A 370 29.28 5.01 0.56
N GLY A 371 28.79 5.76 -0.44
CA GLY A 371 28.60 5.30 -1.82
C GLY A 371 27.22 4.73 -2.12
N VAL A 372 26.20 5.04 -1.31
CA VAL A 372 24.80 4.68 -1.56
C VAL A 372 24.13 5.80 -2.35
N PRO A 373 23.56 5.56 -3.55
CA PRO A 373 22.75 6.54 -4.24
C PRO A 373 21.45 6.80 -3.44
N ILE A 374 21.07 8.07 -3.26
CA ILE A 374 19.89 8.44 -2.49
C ILE A 374 19.01 9.40 -3.28
N GLY A 375 17.73 9.02 -3.48
CA GLY A 375 16.65 9.91 -3.89
C GLY A 375 15.80 10.30 -2.69
N VAL A 376 15.10 11.43 -2.77
CA VAL A 376 14.18 11.89 -1.72
C VAL A 376 12.82 12.22 -2.33
N ILE A 377 11.77 11.62 -1.81
CA ILE A 377 10.38 11.98 -2.08
C ILE A 377 9.94 12.87 -0.92
N GLU A 378 9.73 14.14 -1.20
CA GLU A 378 9.26 15.13 -0.23
C GLU A 378 7.73 15.12 -0.22
N VAL A 379 7.12 14.99 0.96
CA VAL A 379 5.67 14.98 1.19
C VAL A 379 5.34 16.01 2.25
N ASP A 380 4.34 16.85 2.01
CA ASP A 380 4.03 17.95 2.94
C ASP A 380 3.59 17.43 4.32
N SER A 381 2.67 16.46 4.38
CA SER A 381 2.18 15.81 5.60
C SER A 381 1.48 14.49 5.26
N LEU A 382 1.19 13.64 6.26
CA LEU A 382 0.42 12.41 6.10
C LEU A 382 -1.09 12.65 6.34
N ASP A 383 -1.67 13.67 5.75
CA ASP A 383 -3.12 13.86 5.70
C ASP A 383 -3.76 13.17 4.49
N ALA A 384 -5.09 13.11 4.47
CA ALA A 384 -5.83 12.42 3.42
C ALA A 384 -5.50 12.95 2.01
N TYR A 385 -5.38 14.26 1.84
CA TYR A 385 -5.09 14.88 0.55
C TYR A 385 -3.69 14.50 0.05
N ASN A 386 -2.67 14.67 0.91
CA ASN A 386 -1.28 14.38 0.54
C ASN A 386 -1.03 12.89 0.33
N VAL A 387 -1.70 12.01 1.11
CA VAL A 387 -1.63 10.56 0.92
C VAL A 387 -2.31 10.16 -0.41
N GLY A 388 -3.44 10.74 -0.77
CA GLY A 388 -4.07 10.54 -2.08
C GLY A 388 -3.15 10.95 -3.24
N TYR A 389 -2.48 12.09 -3.10
CA TYR A 389 -1.49 12.60 -4.06
C TYR A 389 -0.30 11.63 -4.20
N LEU A 390 0.23 11.13 -3.08
CA LEU A 390 1.36 10.20 -3.04
C LEU A 390 1.01 8.83 -3.66
N ILE A 391 -0.18 8.32 -3.42
CA ILE A 391 -0.68 7.08 -4.05
C ILE A 391 -0.63 7.21 -5.57
N TYR A 392 -1.17 8.28 -6.11
CA TYR A 392 -1.17 8.47 -7.57
C TYR A 392 0.24 8.71 -8.13
N PHE A 393 1.11 9.42 -7.40
CA PHE A 393 2.52 9.55 -7.75
C PHE A 393 3.18 8.18 -7.93
N PHE A 394 3.02 7.28 -6.95
CA PHE A 394 3.60 5.94 -7.03
C PHE A 394 2.97 5.09 -8.14
N TRP A 395 1.67 5.16 -8.36
CA TRP A 395 1.01 4.46 -9.47
C TRP A 395 1.58 4.89 -10.82
N LYS A 396 1.69 6.19 -11.04
CA LYS A 396 2.20 6.75 -12.30
C LYS A 396 3.67 6.38 -12.52
N ALA A 397 4.49 6.52 -11.50
CA ALA A 397 5.91 6.16 -11.53
C ALA A 397 6.10 4.65 -11.77
N CYS A 398 5.33 3.81 -11.09
CA CYS A 398 5.40 2.35 -11.22
C CYS A 398 5.02 1.89 -12.64
N ALA A 399 3.95 2.41 -13.21
CA ALA A 399 3.52 2.08 -14.56
C ALA A 399 4.60 2.43 -15.60
N VAL A 400 5.15 3.64 -15.52
CA VAL A 400 6.22 4.09 -16.43
C VAL A 400 7.49 3.28 -16.21
N SER A 401 7.87 3.01 -14.96
CA SER A 401 9.07 2.21 -14.63
C SER A 401 8.97 0.78 -15.16
N GLY A 402 7.80 0.14 -15.07
CA GLY A 402 7.56 -1.18 -15.62
C GLY A 402 7.67 -1.21 -17.16
N TYR A 403 7.13 -0.21 -17.85
CA TYR A 403 7.31 -0.11 -19.29
C TYR A 403 8.77 0.15 -19.69
N LEU A 404 9.55 0.90 -18.90
CA LEU A 404 11.00 1.08 -19.13
C LEU A 404 11.78 -0.23 -18.96
N LEU A 405 11.29 -1.18 -18.17
CA LEU A 405 11.82 -2.54 -18.04
C LEU A 405 11.31 -3.48 -19.14
N SER A 406 10.39 -3.01 -20.00
CA SER A 406 9.74 -3.79 -21.06
C SER A 406 8.97 -4.99 -20.48
N VAL A 407 8.26 -4.80 -19.39
CA VAL A 407 7.35 -5.80 -18.79
C VAL A 407 5.91 -5.27 -18.79
N ASN A 408 4.92 -6.16 -18.64
CA ASN A 408 3.55 -5.75 -18.36
C ASN A 408 3.41 -5.34 -16.88
N PRO A 409 3.14 -4.05 -16.53
CA PRO A 409 3.10 -3.63 -15.13
C PRO A 409 1.83 -4.06 -14.38
N PHE A 410 0.83 -4.63 -15.06
CA PHE A 410 -0.53 -4.76 -14.52
C PHE A 410 -0.99 -6.20 -14.28
N ASP A 411 -0.30 -7.21 -14.80
CA ASP A 411 -0.53 -8.63 -14.49
C ASP A 411 0.39 -9.14 -13.36
N GLN A 412 0.20 -10.39 -12.92
CA GLN A 412 1.01 -11.07 -11.91
C GLN A 412 1.03 -12.60 -12.12
N PRO A 413 1.58 -13.10 -13.23
CA PRO A 413 1.53 -14.54 -13.54
C PRO A 413 2.30 -15.42 -12.55
N GLY A 414 3.32 -14.87 -11.87
CA GLY A 414 4.21 -15.61 -10.97
C GLY A 414 3.54 -16.22 -9.74
N VAL A 415 2.42 -15.62 -9.28
CA VAL A 415 1.73 -16.08 -8.06
C VAL A 415 0.83 -17.29 -8.28
N GLU A 416 0.61 -17.75 -9.51
CA GLU A 416 -0.30 -18.85 -9.79
C GLU A 416 0.28 -20.23 -9.41
N SER A 417 1.59 -20.39 -9.48
CA SER A 417 2.25 -21.68 -9.25
C SER A 417 2.10 -22.16 -7.80
N TYR A 418 2.34 -21.29 -6.82
CA TYR A 418 2.22 -21.69 -5.41
C TYR A 418 0.77 -21.99 -5.02
N LYS A 419 -0.21 -21.26 -5.58
CA LYS A 419 -1.64 -21.52 -5.33
C LYS A 419 -2.05 -22.90 -5.81
N LYS A 420 -1.62 -23.27 -7.04
CA LYS A 420 -1.87 -24.61 -7.59
C LYS A 420 -1.25 -25.70 -6.72
N ASN A 421 -0.03 -25.51 -6.23
CA ASN A 421 0.64 -26.45 -5.32
C ASN A 421 -0.10 -26.55 -4.00
N MET A 422 -0.51 -25.44 -3.40
CA MET A 422 -1.29 -25.42 -2.16
C MET A 422 -2.62 -26.19 -2.33
N PHE A 423 -3.37 -25.95 -3.42
CA PHE A 423 -4.62 -26.66 -3.69
C PHE A 423 -4.41 -28.17 -3.88
N ALA A 424 -3.33 -28.57 -4.55
CA ALA A 424 -2.99 -29.97 -4.73
C ALA A 424 -2.67 -30.64 -3.38
N LEU A 425 -1.80 -30.03 -2.57
CA LEU A 425 -1.41 -30.55 -1.25
C LEU A 425 -2.60 -30.62 -0.26
N LEU A 426 -3.55 -29.70 -0.37
CA LEU A 426 -4.79 -29.70 0.39
C LEU A 426 -5.81 -30.74 -0.12
N GLY A 427 -5.54 -31.43 -1.21
CA GLY A 427 -6.43 -32.45 -1.78
C GLY A 427 -7.67 -31.89 -2.46
N LYS A 428 -7.56 -30.69 -3.06
CA LYS A 428 -8.66 -30.12 -3.85
C LYS A 428 -8.99 -31.03 -5.04
N PRO A 429 -10.29 -31.36 -5.27
CA PRO A 429 -10.69 -32.20 -6.40
C PRO A 429 -10.14 -31.70 -7.74
N GLY A 430 -9.62 -32.62 -8.57
CA GLY A 430 -8.99 -32.32 -9.85
C GLY A 430 -7.49 -32.00 -9.78
N TYR A 431 -6.86 -32.21 -8.63
CA TYR A 431 -5.41 -32.01 -8.41
C TYR A 431 -4.68 -33.27 -7.94
N GLU A 432 -5.28 -34.45 -8.12
CA GLU A 432 -4.80 -35.72 -7.54
C GLU A 432 -3.39 -36.07 -8.03
N ASP A 433 -3.14 -36.03 -9.35
CA ASP A 433 -1.82 -36.31 -9.94
C ASP A 433 -0.75 -35.32 -9.44
N ARG A 434 -1.11 -34.04 -9.37
CA ARG A 434 -0.21 -33.01 -8.90
C ARG A 434 0.12 -33.18 -7.42
N LYS A 435 -0.85 -33.62 -6.61
CA LYS A 435 -0.64 -33.94 -5.20
C LYS A 435 0.42 -35.04 -5.04
N ALA A 436 0.26 -36.15 -5.75
CA ALA A 436 1.22 -37.26 -5.70
C ALA A 436 2.64 -36.82 -6.10
N GLU A 437 2.77 -36.01 -7.18
CA GLU A 437 4.05 -35.46 -7.61
C GLU A 437 4.71 -34.58 -6.50
N LEU A 438 3.92 -33.72 -5.86
CA LEU A 438 4.42 -32.82 -4.83
C LEU A 438 4.78 -33.54 -3.53
N GLU A 439 3.96 -34.50 -3.09
CA GLU A 439 4.26 -35.31 -1.91
C GLU A 439 5.56 -36.12 -2.11
N ALA A 440 5.78 -36.68 -3.31
CA ALA A 440 7.02 -37.35 -3.63
C ALA A 440 8.27 -36.42 -3.60
N LYS A 441 8.10 -35.10 -3.83
CA LYS A 441 9.19 -34.12 -3.72
C LYS A 441 9.43 -33.63 -2.29
N LEU A 442 8.45 -33.71 -1.42
CA LEU A 442 8.56 -33.30 -0.03
C LEU A 442 9.18 -34.37 0.88
N GLY A 443 9.21 -35.60 0.44
CA GLY A 443 9.79 -36.76 1.15
C GLY A 443 8.74 -37.53 1.93
#